data_091573ca8bb6d5756518dbdcecbb5df4
#
_entry.id   091573ca8bb6d5756518dbdcecbb5df4
#
_cell.length_a   1.000
_cell.length_b   1.000
_cell.length_c   1.000
_cell.angle_alpha   90.00
_cell.angle_beta   90.00
_cell.angle_gamma   90.00
#
_symmetry.space_group_name_H-M   'P 1'
#
loop_
_entity.id
_entity.type
_entity.pdbx_description
1 polymer ?
#
loop_
_entity_poly.entity_id
_entity_poly.type
_entity_poly.pdbx_seq_one_letter_code
_entity_poly.pdbx_strand_id
1 'polypeptide(L)'
;MNSSPHTSAFAIAVAAASLSIPVGLSAQAQTYSPQDAALSGKELPPYLQCVPYAREVTGIDIYGDALTWWEQAAGRYERGREPRVGAVMAFVPNDKMRLGHVAAVSRVIDSRTVLLDHANWSPINGTRGQIERGVKAVDVSRANDWSEVRVWYDPLQALGTTRWPVQGFIYPDAKAKARPQQSLAQAAPA
;
A
#
# COMPACT_ATOMS: atom_id res chain seq x y z
N MET A 1 20.73 6.80 83.76
CA MET A 1 22.15 6.69 83.32
C MET A 1 22.14 6.01 81.99
N ASN A 2 22.43 6.69 80.97
CA ASN A 2 23.29 6.46 79.86
C ASN A 2 22.76 6.97 78.53
N SER A 3 23.57 7.69 77.99
CA SER A 3 23.58 8.57 76.86
C SER A 3 23.35 7.96 75.54
N SER A 4 22.61 8.64 74.68
CA SER A 4 22.58 8.42 73.23
C SER A 4 23.79 9.07 72.56
N PRO A 5 24.21 8.56 71.39
CA PRO A 5 24.81 9.41 70.40
C PRO A 5 23.98 9.52 69.14
N HIS A 6 23.86 10.75 68.66
CA HIS A 6 23.29 11.17 67.41
C HIS A 6 24.17 10.68 66.22
N THR A 7 23.57 10.08 65.23
CA THR A 7 24.21 9.90 63.94
C THR A 7 23.37 10.56 62.83
N SER A 8 23.90 11.66 62.31
CA SER A 8 23.32 12.39 61.17
C SER A 8 23.51 11.60 59.88
N ALA A 9 22.45 11.24 59.24
CA ALA A 9 22.45 10.69 57.89
C ALA A 9 22.23 11.82 56.87
N PHE A 10 23.23 12.10 56.07
CA PHE A 10 23.11 12.98 54.90
C PHE A 10 22.34 12.22 53.79
N ALA A 11 21.17 12.74 53.41
CA ALA A 11 20.43 12.26 52.27
C ALA A 11 20.92 13.00 51.02
N ILE A 12 21.55 12.29 50.12
CA ILE A 12 21.88 12.79 48.78
C ILE A 12 20.66 12.57 47.88
N ALA A 13 20.00 13.65 47.49
CA ALA A 13 18.93 13.63 46.52
C ALA A 13 19.53 13.57 45.11
N VAL A 14 19.39 12.42 44.44
CA VAL A 14 19.71 12.26 43.01
C VAL A 14 18.47 12.65 42.23
N ALA A 15 18.49 13.81 41.58
CA ALA A 15 17.46 14.23 40.64
C ALA A 15 17.66 13.48 39.30
N ALA A 16 16.80 12.50 39.01
CA ALA A 16 16.72 11.87 37.70
C ALA A 16 15.88 12.74 36.75
N ALA A 17 16.55 13.44 35.86
CA ALA A 17 15.89 14.15 34.77
C ALA A 17 15.45 13.17 33.70
N SER A 18 14.15 12.85 33.63
CA SER A 18 13.55 12.05 32.59
C SER A 18 13.37 12.90 31.33
N LEU A 19 14.24 12.71 30.32
CA LEU A 19 14.00 13.26 28.99
C LEU A 19 12.94 12.38 28.29
N SER A 20 11.72 12.86 28.26
CA SER A 20 10.66 12.30 27.43
C SER A 20 10.83 12.83 26.00
N ILE A 21 11.29 12.00 25.08
CA ILE A 21 11.32 12.30 23.64
C ILE A 21 9.96 11.91 23.09
N PRO A 22 9.15 12.82 22.53
CA PRO A 22 7.93 12.44 21.84
C PRO A 22 8.31 11.84 20.48
N VAL A 23 8.21 10.52 20.34
CA VAL A 23 8.26 9.86 19.03
C VAL A 23 6.90 10.03 18.37
N GLY A 24 6.71 11.18 17.75
CA GLY A 24 5.59 11.41 16.86
C GLY A 24 5.89 10.79 15.50
N LEU A 25 5.60 9.51 15.30
CA LEU A 25 5.52 8.92 13.94
C LEU A 25 4.19 9.35 13.32
N SER A 26 4.16 10.54 12.72
CA SER A 26 3.13 10.89 11.76
C SER A 26 3.39 10.08 10.50
N ALA A 27 2.65 9.01 10.28
CA ALA A 27 2.57 8.36 8.98
C ALA A 27 1.86 9.32 8.03
N GLN A 28 2.63 10.18 7.37
CA GLN A 28 2.11 11.03 6.30
C GLN A 28 1.79 10.10 5.12
N ALA A 29 0.52 9.95 4.81
CA ALA A 29 0.10 9.47 3.51
C ALA A 29 0.66 10.45 2.48
N GLN A 30 1.64 10.01 1.69
CA GLN A 30 2.17 10.83 0.61
C GLN A 30 1.08 10.91 -0.47
N THR A 31 0.34 12.01 -0.46
CA THR A 31 -0.52 12.37 -1.57
C THR A 31 0.40 12.75 -2.73
N TYR A 32 0.30 12.03 -3.84
CA TYR A 32 0.98 12.37 -5.07
C TYR A 32 0.46 13.72 -5.56
N SER A 33 1.34 14.73 -5.52
CA SER A 33 1.04 16.03 -6.09
C SER A 33 1.19 15.97 -7.63
N PRO A 34 0.32 16.63 -8.40
CA PRO A 34 0.55 16.83 -9.84
C PRO A 34 1.91 17.44 -10.18
N GLN A 35 2.54 18.13 -9.23
CA GLN A 35 3.89 18.70 -9.37
C GLN A 35 4.99 17.64 -9.39
N ASP A 36 4.79 16.48 -8.73
CA ASP A 36 5.76 15.37 -8.77
C ASP A 36 5.76 14.65 -10.12
N ALA A 37 4.67 14.74 -10.88
CA ALA A 37 4.57 14.25 -12.25
C ALA A 37 5.31 15.14 -13.23
N ALA A 38 5.31 16.45 -13.01
CA ALA A 38 6.01 17.41 -13.86
C ALA A 38 7.53 17.28 -13.79
N LEU A 39 8.07 16.78 -12.67
CA LEU A 39 9.51 16.57 -12.49
C LEU A 39 10.07 15.35 -13.23
N SER A 40 9.20 14.44 -13.70
CA SER A 40 9.64 13.24 -14.43
C SER A 40 9.73 13.41 -15.95
N GLY A 41 9.32 14.54 -16.50
CA GLY A 41 9.37 14.82 -17.94
C GLY A 41 8.54 13.90 -18.83
N LYS A 42 7.81 12.94 -18.24
CA LYS A 42 6.90 12.04 -18.93
C LYS A 42 5.48 12.48 -18.64
N GLU A 43 4.82 13.06 -19.62
CA GLU A 43 3.39 13.36 -19.53
C GLU A 43 2.64 12.06 -19.27
N LEU A 44 2.11 11.91 -18.06
CA LEU A 44 1.24 10.76 -17.74
C LEU A 44 -0.03 10.92 -18.58
N PRO A 45 -0.53 9.84 -19.21
CA PRO A 45 -1.79 9.93 -19.93
C PRO A 45 -2.85 10.52 -19.00
N PRO A 46 -3.72 11.40 -19.49
CA PRO A 46 -4.69 12.14 -18.68
C PRO A 46 -5.66 11.23 -17.92
N TYR A 47 -5.65 9.95 -18.23
CA TYR A 47 -6.46 8.92 -17.61
C TYR A 47 -5.71 7.58 -17.59
N LEU A 48 -5.10 7.24 -16.47
CA LEU A 48 -4.37 5.98 -16.31
C LEU A 48 -5.29 4.89 -15.75
N GLN A 49 -5.29 3.72 -16.38
CA GLN A 49 -6.02 2.54 -15.93
C GLN A 49 -5.19 1.68 -14.96
N CYS A 50 -5.87 0.91 -14.12
CA CYS A 50 -5.23 0.01 -13.15
C CYS A 50 -4.31 -1.04 -13.80
N VAL A 51 -4.71 -1.58 -14.97
CA VAL A 51 -3.96 -2.64 -15.68
C VAL A 51 -2.59 -2.18 -16.16
N PRO A 52 -2.44 -1.11 -16.98
CA PRO A 52 -1.12 -0.66 -17.42
C PRO A 52 -0.23 -0.27 -16.21
N TYR A 53 -0.79 0.33 -15.19
CA TYR A 53 -0.04 0.67 -13.98
C TYR A 53 0.45 -0.57 -13.23
N ALA A 54 -0.44 -1.56 -12.98
CA ALA A 54 -0.06 -2.79 -12.30
C ALA A 54 1.06 -3.54 -13.05
N ARG A 55 1.00 -3.60 -14.39
CA ARG A 55 2.07 -4.18 -15.22
C ARG A 55 3.40 -3.47 -15.03
N GLU A 56 3.38 -2.15 -15.05
CA GLU A 56 4.60 -1.34 -14.91
C GLU A 56 5.29 -1.57 -13.56
N VAL A 57 4.52 -1.57 -12.47
CA VAL A 57 5.10 -1.63 -11.11
C VAL A 57 5.41 -3.05 -10.64
N THR A 58 4.76 -4.08 -11.19
CA THR A 58 4.96 -5.47 -10.74
C THR A 58 5.76 -6.33 -11.73
N GLY A 59 5.83 -5.92 -13.00
CA GLY A 59 6.42 -6.71 -14.07
C GLY A 59 5.59 -7.91 -14.50
N ILE A 60 4.34 -8.05 -14.02
CA ILE A 60 3.40 -9.07 -14.48
C ILE A 60 2.92 -8.68 -15.87
N ASP A 61 3.20 -9.52 -16.87
CA ASP A 61 2.93 -9.24 -18.29
C ASP A 61 1.59 -9.86 -18.75
N ILE A 62 0.49 -9.39 -18.15
CA ILE A 62 -0.88 -9.73 -18.50
C ILE A 62 -1.59 -8.52 -19.11
N TYR A 63 -2.34 -8.72 -20.17
CA TYR A 63 -3.04 -7.68 -20.92
C TYR A 63 -4.56 -7.88 -20.89
N GLY A 64 -5.30 -6.88 -21.35
CA GLY A 64 -6.75 -6.88 -21.34
C GLY A 64 -7.36 -6.42 -20.04
N ASP A 65 -8.67 -6.54 -19.89
CA ASP A 65 -9.41 -6.06 -18.74
C ASP A 65 -9.02 -6.79 -17.45
N ALA A 66 -9.04 -6.09 -16.34
CA ALA A 66 -8.64 -6.63 -15.04
C ALA A 66 -9.43 -7.89 -14.64
N LEU A 67 -10.69 -8.00 -15.05
CA LEU A 67 -11.54 -9.16 -14.80
C LEU A 67 -10.95 -10.48 -15.36
N THR A 68 -10.10 -10.40 -16.39
CA THR A 68 -9.50 -11.57 -17.04
C THR A 68 -8.16 -11.99 -16.43
N TRP A 69 -7.57 -11.15 -15.58
CA TRP A 69 -6.21 -11.34 -15.09
C TRP A 69 -6.02 -12.62 -14.29
N TRP A 70 -6.98 -12.93 -13.43
CA TRP A 70 -6.89 -14.13 -12.60
C TRP A 70 -6.81 -15.41 -13.46
N GLU A 71 -7.66 -15.52 -14.47
CA GLU A 71 -7.64 -16.69 -15.35
C GLU A 71 -6.43 -16.70 -16.27
N GLN A 72 -6.03 -15.56 -16.81
CA GLN A 72 -4.82 -15.46 -17.62
C GLN A 72 -3.54 -15.80 -16.86
N ALA A 73 -3.52 -15.60 -15.54
CA ALA A 73 -2.40 -15.96 -14.69
C ALA A 73 -2.25 -17.49 -14.51
N ALA A 74 -3.30 -18.27 -14.75
CA ALA A 74 -3.25 -19.73 -14.62
C ALA A 74 -2.15 -20.34 -15.53
N GLY A 75 -1.27 -21.13 -14.93
CA GLY A 75 -0.16 -21.76 -15.64
C GLY A 75 0.97 -20.84 -16.11
N ARG A 76 0.84 -19.52 -15.89
CA ARG A 76 1.86 -18.52 -16.22
C ARG A 76 2.52 -17.91 -14.98
N TYR A 77 1.72 -17.67 -13.96
CA TYR A 77 2.13 -17.08 -12.69
C TYR A 77 1.61 -17.90 -11.52
N GLU A 78 2.35 -17.93 -10.43
CA GLU A 78 1.85 -18.47 -9.17
C GLU A 78 0.67 -17.61 -8.67
N ARG A 79 -0.37 -18.26 -8.17
CA ARG A 79 -1.55 -17.61 -7.58
C ARG A 79 -1.78 -18.12 -6.16
N GLY A 80 -2.30 -17.29 -5.28
CA GLY A 80 -2.55 -17.70 -3.90
C GLY A 80 -3.41 -16.71 -3.13
N ARG A 81 -3.52 -16.96 -1.82
CA ARG A 81 -4.33 -16.16 -0.89
C ARG A 81 -3.48 -15.33 0.07
N GLU A 82 -2.17 -15.50 0.07
CA GLU A 82 -1.28 -14.80 0.97
C GLU A 82 -0.74 -13.52 0.32
N PRO A 83 -0.86 -12.34 0.96
CA PRO A 83 -0.29 -11.12 0.41
C PRO A 83 1.23 -11.16 0.45
N ARG A 84 1.87 -10.79 -0.66
CA ARG A 84 3.33 -10.62 -0.76
C ARG A 84 3.63 -9.30 -1.46
N VAL A 85 4.64 -8.59 -1.02
CA VAL A 85 5.08 -7.35 -1.68
C VAL A 85 5.43 -7.63 -3.14
N GLY A 86 4.92 -6.80 -4.04
CA GLY A 86 5.04 -6.95 -5.49
C GLY A 86 3.98 -7.86 -6.12
N ALA A 87 3.16 -8.58 -5.35
CA ALA A 87 2.03 -9.31 -5.90
C ALA A 87 0.92 -8.37 -6.37
N VAL A 88 0.09 -8.84 -7.28
CA VAL A 88 -1.13 -8.14 -7.71
C VAL A 88 -2.34 -8.74 -7.02
N MET A 89 -3.07 -7.94 -6.26
CA MET A 89 -4.40 -8.27 -5.75
C MET A 89 -5.40 -8.16 -6.90
N ALA A 90 -6.10 -9.25 -7.21
CA ALA A 90 -7.12 -9.32 -8.26
C ALA A 90 -8.52 -9.30 -7.65
N PHE A 91 -9.28 -8.24 -7.93
CA PHE A 91 -10.65 -8.08 -7.44
C PHE A 91 -11.65 -8.83 -8.33
N VAL A 92 -12.69 -9.38 -7.70
CA VAL A 92 -13.81 -9.98 -8.42
C VAL A 92 -14.66 -8.87 -9.04
N PRO A 93 -14.98 -8.94 -10.35
CA PRO A 93 -15.90 -7.99 -10.96
C PRO A 93 -17.30 -8.07 -10.31
N ASN A 94 -17.97 -6.92 -10.26
CA ASN A 94 -19.34 -6.80 -9.76
C ASN A 94 -20.04 -5.60 -10.43
N ASP A 95 -21.30 -5.33 -10.08
CA ASP A 95 -22.08 -4.26 -10.70
C ASP A 95 -21.46 -2.86 -10.59
N LYS A 96 -20.68 -2.61 -9.54
CA LYS A 96 -19.96 -1.34 -9.31
C LYS A 96 -18.60 -1.30 -10.02
N MET A 97 -18.06 -2.44 -10.41
CA MET A 97 -16.71 -2.60 -10.96
C MET A 97 -16.71 -3.72 -12.02
N ARG A 98 -17.43 -3.49 -13.10
CA ARG A 98 -17.70 -4.53 -14.12
C ARG A 98 -16.46 -5.08 -14.81
N LEU A 99 -15.44 -4.25 -15.03
CA LEU A 99 -14.19 -4.67 -15.67
C LEU A 99 -13.18 -5.25 -14.66
N GLY A 100 -13.57 -5.39 -13.39
CA GLY A 100 -12.66 -5.77 -12.34
C GLY A 100 -11.66 -4.67 -11.97
N HIS A 101 -10.75 -4.99 -11.06
CA HIS A 101 -9.66 -4.11 -10.67
C HIS A 101 -8.44 -4.93 -10.29
N VAL A 102 -7.27 -4.35 -10.46
CA VAL A 102 -5.99 -4.91 -10.02
C VAL A 102 -5.19 -3.84 -9.31
N ALA A 103 -4.51 -4.24 -8.22
CA ALA A 103 -3.68 -3.37 -7.42
C ALA A 103 -2.39 -4.07 -7.00
N ALA A 104 -1.26 -3.39 -7.06
CA ALA A 104 0.01 -3.93 -6.60
C ALA A 104 0.11 -3.83 -5.07
N VAL A 105 0.55 -4.89 -4.41
CA VAL A 105 0.86 -4.86 -2.97
C VAL A 105 2.21 -4.17 -2.78
N SER A 106 2.21 -2.98 -2.23
CA SER A 106 3.44 -2.22 -1.95
C SER A 106 4.02 -2.51 -0.57
N ARG A 107 3.18 -2.89 0.39
CA ARG A 107 3.61 -3.29 1.74
C ARG A 107 2.61 -4.25 2.39
N VAL A 108 3.12 -5.20 3.15
CA VAL A 108 2.34 -6.00 4.11
C VAL A 108 2.59 -5.43 5.50
N ILE A 109 1.54 -4.98 6.17
CA ILE A 109 1.61 -4.37 7.51
C ILE A 109 1.42 -5.44 8.59
N ASP A 110 0.35 -6.23 8.44
CA ASP A 110 0.01 -7.35 9.33
C ASP A 110 -0.83 -8.40 8.58
N SER A 111 -1.37 -9.39 9.29
CA SER A 111 -2.14 -10.49 8.70
C SER A 111 -3.46 -10.04 8.03
N ARG A 112 -3.92 -8.81 8.28
CA ARG A 112 -5.16 -8.26 7.75
C ARG A 112 -5.00 -6.94 7.03
N THR A 113 -3.80 -6.35 7.00
CA THR A 113 -3.59 -5.02 6.46
C THR A 113 -2.44 -5.01 5.47
N VAL A 114 -2.72 -4.53 4.27
CA VAL A 114 -1.70 -4.22 3.26
C VAL A 114 -1.82 -2.78 2.79
N LEU A 115 -0.76 -2.28 2.19
CA LEU A 115 -0.79 -1.08 1.37
C LEU A 115 -0.75 -1.47 -0.10
N LEU A 116 -1.57 -0.82 -0.89
CA LEU A 116 -1.71 -1.03 -2.33
C LEU A 116 -1.25 0.20 -3.09
N ASP A 117 -0.63 -0.03 -4.23
CA ASP A 117 -0.38 0.97 -5.25
C ASP A 117 -1.22 0.62 -6.48
N HIS A 118 -2.04 1.55 -6.93
CA HIS A 118 -2.93 1.34 -8.07
C HIS A 118 -3.26 2.65 -8.79
N ALA A 119 -3.99 2.56 -9.89
CA ALA A 119 -4.52 3.72 -10.57
C ALA A 119 -6.02 3.58 -10.81
N ASN A 120 -6.71 4.71 -10.93
CA ASN A 120 -8.14 4.77 -11.26
C ASN A 120 -9.07 4.13 -10.21
N TRP A 121 -8.74 4.28 -8.94
CA TRP A 121 -9.59 3.78 -7.85
C TRP A 121 -10.52 4.86 -7.31
N SER A 122 -10.00 5.91 -6.71
CA SER A 122 -10.78 7.01 -6.16
C SER A 122 -10.96 8.16 -7.16
N PRO A 123 -12.09 8.87 -7.16
CA PRO A 123 -12.14 10.20 -7.76
C PRO A 123 -11.44 11.19 -6.81
N ILE A 124 -10.29 11.71 -7.23
CA ILE A 124 -9.54 12.75 -6.52
C ILE A 124 -9.87 14.08 -7.18
N ASN A 125 -10.31 15.06 -6.41
CA ASN A 125 -10.78 16.35 -6.94
C ASN A 125 -11.81 16.21 -8.07
N GLY A 126 -12.70 15.21 -7.97
CA GLY A 126 -13.76 14.96 -8.93
C GLY A 126 -13.34 14.23 -10.21
N THR A 127 -12.07 13.89 -10.37
CA THR A 127 -11.54 13.17 -11.55
C THR A 127 -11.00 11.79 -11.18
N ARG A 128 -10.96 10.88 -12.15
CA ARG A 128 -10.40 9.53 -12.01
C ARG A 128 -9.17 9.38 -12.90
N GLY A 129 -8.46 8.27 -12.75
CA GLY A 129 -7.29 7.95 -13.56
C GLY A 129 -5.97 8.33 -12.90
N GLN A 130 -5.98 8.78 -11.65
CA GLN A 130 -4.78 9.09 -10.88
C GLN A 130 -4.12 7.82 -10.36
N ILE A 131 -2.82 7.90 -10.13
CA ILE A 131 -2.07 6.92 -9.36
C ILE A 131 -2.30 7.21 -7.87
N GLU A 132 -2.68 6.19 -7.14
CA GLU A 132 -2.84 6.20 -5.68
C GLU A 132 -1.81 5.23 -5.09
N ARG A 133 -0.95 5.71 -4.19
CA ARG A 133 0.11 4.91 -3.56
C ARG A 133 -0.10 4.76 -2.07
N GLY A 134 0.33 3.61 -1.52
CA GLY A 134 0.21 3.33 -0.09
C GLY A 134 -1.23 3.27 0.40
N VAL A 135 -2.16 2.93 -0.48
CA VAL A 135 -3.59 2.88 -0.18
C VAL A 135 -3.90 1.70 0.72
N LYS A 136 -4.43 1.97 1.91
CA LYS A 136 -4.75 0.92 2.88
C LYS A 136 -5.86 0.02 2.39
N ALA A 137 -5.61 -1.29 2.38
CA ALA A 137 -6.62 -2.33 2.23
C ALA A 137 -6.62 -3.23 3.47
N VAL A 138 -7.81 -3.54 3.97
CA VAL A 138 -8.01 -4.35 5.16
C VAL A 138 -8.82 -5.58 4.79
N ASP A 139 -8.30 -6.76 5.11
CA ASP A 139 -9.04 -8.01 5.04
C ASP A 139 -10.20 -7.98 6.04
N VAL A 140 -11.41 -8.07 5.53
CA VAL A 140 -12.64 -8.13 6.31
C VAL A 140 -13.37 -9.46 6.16
N SER A 141 -12.69 -10.44 5.55
CA SER A 141 -13.17 -11.80 5.47
C SER A 141 -13.25 -12.43 6.87
N ARG A 142 -14.21 -13.33 7.05
CA ARG A 142 -14.37 -14.03 8.34
C ARG A 142 -13.17 -14.94 8.63
N ALA A 143 -12.64 -15.59 7.59
CA ALA A 143 -11.58 -16.60 7.71
C ALA A 143 -10.16 -16.00 7.77
N ASN A 144 -10.00 -14.69 7.63
CA ASN A 144 -8.69 -14.04 7.43
C ASN A 144 -7.92 -14.65 6.25
N ASP A 145 -8.61 -14.81 5.12
CA ASP A 145 -8.11 -15.47 3.92
C ASP A 145 -8.05 -14.56 2.70
N TRP A 146 -8.23 -13.25 2.91
CA TRP A 146 -8.20 -12.23 1.87
C TRP A 146 -9.25 -12.42 0.76
N SER A 147 -10.33 -13.17 1.04
CA SER A 147 -11.44 -13.32 0.10
C SER A 147 -12.28 -12.06 -0.05
N GLU A 148 -12.19 -11.13 0.92
CA GLU A 148 -12.97 -9.91 0.93
C GLU A 148 -12.21 -8.78 1.65
N VAL A 149 -12.14 -7.60 1.02
CA VAL A 149 -11.41 -6.45 1.57
C VAL A 149 -12.25 -5.19 1.59
N ARG A 150 -11.89 -4.27 2.49
CA ARG A 150 -12.26 -2.85 2.39
C ARG A 150 -11.01 -2.07 2.05
N VAL A 151 -11.14 -1.11 1.14
CA VAL A 151 -10.05 -0.30 0.64
C VAL A 151 -10.29 1.16 0.99
N TRP A 152 -9.27 1.89 1.34
CA TRP A 152 -9.32 3.34 1.53
C TRP A 152 -9.94 4.01 0.31
N TYR A 153 -10.77 4.99 0.55
CA TYR A 153 -11.47 5.72 -0.49
C TYR A 153 -11.34 7.22 -0.27
N ASP A 154 -10.61 7.88 -1.15
CA ASP A 154 -10.21 9.27 -0.97
C ASP A 154 -11.37 10.23 -0.66
N PRO A 155 -12.51 10.17 -1.36
CA PRO A 155 -13.64 11.07 -1.06
C PRO A 155 -14.19 10.96 0.37
N LEU A 156 -13.96 9.83 1.06
CA LEU A 156 -14.37 9.64 2.44
C LEU A 156 -13.25 9.95 3.44
N GLN A 157 -12.01 10.10 2.98
CA GLN A 157 -10.81 10.18 3.84
C GLN A 157 -10.81 9.07 4.91
N ALA A 158 -11.28 7.88 4.53
CA ALA A 158 -11.45 6.71 5.39
C ALA A 158 -11.49 5.40 4.57
N LEU A 159 -11.48 4.26 5.24
CA LEU A 159 -11.82 2.99 4.60
C LEU A 159 -13.22 3.04 4.03
N GLY A 160 -13.35 2.77 2.74
CA GLY A 160 -14.63 2.66 2.05
C GLY A 160 -15.56 1.67 2.75
N THR A 161 -16.86 1.87 2.66
CA THR A 161 -17.86 1.00 3.29
C THR A 161 -18.13 -0.29 2.51
N THR A 162 -17.79 -0.29 1.20
CA THR A 162 -17.99 -1.46 0.33
C THR A 162 -17.02 -2.56 0.70
N ARG A 163 -17.55 -3.78 0.82
CA ARG A 163 -16.78 -5.01 0.92
C ARG A 163 -16.55 -5.52 -0.50
N TRP A 164 -15.28 -5.61 -0.89
CA TRP A 164 -14.87 -6.00 -2.24
C TRP A 164 -14.41 -7.46 -2.25
N PRO A 165 -15.06 -8.35 -2.99
CA PRO A 165 -14.57 -9.71 -3.16
C PRO A 165 -13.24 -9.72 -3.90
N VAL A 166 -12.32 -10.60 -3.48
CA VAL A 166 -10.98 -10.77 -4.05
C VAL A 166 -10.79 -12.22 -4.50
N GLN A 167 -10.31 -12.40 -5.72
CA GLN A 167 -9.93 -13.72 -6.24
C GLN A 167 -8.67 -14.26 -5.56
N GLY A 168 -7.74 -13.38 -5.24
CA GLY A 168 -6.46 -13.68 -4.60
C GLY A 168 -5.36 -12.77 -5.09
N PHE A 169 -4.13 -13.27 -4.96
CA PHE A 169 -2.90 -12.60 -5.35
C PHE A 169 -2.23 -13.35 -6.49
N ILE A 170 -1.78 -12.62 -7.51
CA ILE A 170 -0.95 -13.10 -8.60
C ILE A 170 0.48 -12.69 -8.26
N TYR A 171 1.41 -13.64 -8.20
CA TYR A 171 2.79 -13.37 -7.81
C TYR A 171 3.65 -13.19 -9.06
N PRO A 172 4.48 -12.13 -9.13
CA PRO A 172 5.42 -11.98 -10.23
C PRO A 172 6.49 -13.06 -10.16
N ASP A 173 7.02 -13.48 -11.31
CA ASP A 173 8.15 -14.39 -11.38
C ASP A 173 9.36 -13.84 -10.64
N ALA A 174 10.20 -14.72 -10.08
CA ALA A 174 11.43 -14.32 -9.40
C ALA A 174 12.35 -13.48 -10.31
N LYS A 175 12.33 -13.73 -11.63
CA LYS A 175 13.05 -12.96 -12.65
C LYS A 175 12.47 -11.55 -12.87
N ALA A 176 11.17 -11.38 -12.72
CA ALA A 176 10.52 -10.07 -12.84
C ALA A 176 10.89 -9.15 -11.64
N LYS A 177 11.08 -9.72 -10.46
CA LYS A 177 11.56 -8.97 -9.27
C LYS A 177 12.99 -8.43 -9.41
N ALA A 178 13.81 -9.05 -10.27
CA ALA A 178 15.19 -8.66 -10.52
C ALA A 178 15.33 -7.51 -11.56
N ARG A 179 14.24 -7.10 -12.21
CA ARG A 179 14.28 -5.87 -13.01
C ARG A 179 14.35 -4.70 -12.01
N PRO A 180 15.47 -3.94 -12.00
CA PRO A 180 15.49 -2.72 -11.21
C PRO A 180 14.27 -1.92 -11.65
N GLN A 181 13.50 -1.40 -10.71
CA GLN A 181 12.66 -0.25 -11.00
C GLN A 181 13.63 0.77 -11.60
N GLN A 182 13.68 0.82 -12.93
CA GLN A 182 14.35 1.90 -13.61
C GLN A 182 13.60 3.13 -13.13
N SER A 183 14.23 3.78 -12.17
CA SER A 183 13.70 5.01 -11.63
C SER A 183 13.47 5.90 -12.81
N LEU A 184 12.28 6.44 -12.96
CA LEU A 184 11.93 7.50 -13.90
C LEU A 184 12.82 8.76 -13.73
N ALA A 185 13.85 8.67 -12.88
CA ALA A 185 14.81 9.70 -12.56
C ALA A 185 16.05 9.75 -13.50
N GLN A 186 16.20 8.84 -14.47
CA GLN A 186 17.38 8.78 -15.34
C GLN A 186 17.07 9.07 -16.82
N ALA A 187 16.24 10.05 -17.11
CA ALA A 187 16.20 10.68 -18.43
C ALA A 187 16.28 12.20 -18.27
N ALA A 188 17.42 12.71 -17.76
CA ALA A 188 17.79 14.08 -18.01
C ALA A 188 18.60 14.07 -19.33
N PRO A 189 18.18 14.81 -20.36
CA PRO A 189 19.03 15.05 -21.51
C PRO A 189 20.19 16.00 -21.12
N ALA A 190 21.38 15.67 -21.61
CA ALA A 190 22.56 16.53 -21.53
C ALA A 190 22.36 17.82 -22.33
#